data_6cfc1ccd65dc0d906faef3390e3cdc9f
#
_entry.id   6cfc1ccd65dc0d906faef3390e3cdc9f
#
_cell.length_a   1.000
_cell.length_b   1.000
_cell.length_c   1.000
_cell.angle_alpha   90.00
_cell.angle_beta   90.00
_cell.angle_gamma   90.00
#
_symmetry.space_group_name_H-M   'P 1'
#
loop_
_entity.id
_entity.type
_entity.pdbx_description
1 polymer ?
#
loop_
_entity_poly.entity_id
_entity_poly.type
_entity_poly.pdbx_seq_one_letter_code
_entity_poly.pdbx_strand_id
1 'polypeptide(L)'
;MTTGGDVTAAISKRPDTTPLIDLLAEQGDEIFADCDSIALELDLEKETVKQTLKYAKKYGKKVYAVVSNMSIAMERRDFLQQIDCFVCNQQEAGLLFSDDYDHLEPEEMCRVLAGNVHSANIPCMVVTMGSKGAVFARANGECGIVPAKKVDVIDTTGAGDAFFAGTVIGLTYGKTLAESCEIGSRLAASVICITENVCPRFRPLEFGLDIPVVD
;
A
#
# COMPACT_ATOMS: atom_id res chain seq x y z
N MET A 1 15.20 -21.91 -7.06
CA MET A 1 16.53 -21.32 -6.82
C MET A 1 16.36 -19.81 -6.89
N THR A 2 16.55 -19.15 -5.77
CA THR A 2 16.45 -17.69 -5.68
C THR A 2 17.80 -17.10 -6.08
N THR A 3 17.84 -16.35 -7.17
CA THR A 3 18.95 -15.49 -7.50
C THR A 3 18.58 -14.09 -7.03
N GLY A 4 19.17 -13.66 -5.91
CA GLY A 4 19.00 -12.30 -5.40
C GLY A 4 17.83 -12.06 -4.42
N GLY A 5 17.23 -13.10 -3.83
CA GLY A 5 16.18 -12.95 -2.81
C GLY A 5 14.76 -12.69 -3.36
N ASP A 6 14.57 -12.60 -4.66
CA ASP A 6 13.27 -12.36 -5.26
C ASP A 6 12.46 -13.65 -5.46
N VAL A 7 11.16 -13.59 -5.20
CA VAL A 7 10.23 -14.70 -5.42
C VAL A 7 9.91 -14.81 -6.91
N THR A 8 10.37 -15.87 -7.56
CA THR A 8 10.15 -16.13 -8.99
C THR A 8 8.82 -16.80 -9.32
N ALA A 9 8.22 -17.51 -8.36
CA ALA A 9 6.88 -18.12 -8.50
C ALA A 9 6.29 -18.39 -7.11
N ALA A 10 5.00 -18.21 -6.98
CA ALA A 10 4.23 -18.57 -5.79
C ALA A 10 2.96 -19.32 -6.18
N ILE A 11 2.60 -20.33 -5.36
CA ILE A 11 1.30 -21.00 -5.45
C ILE A 11 0.54 -20.63 -4.19
N SER A 12 -0.58 -19.91 -4.35
CA SER A 12 -1.43 -19.53 -3.23
C SER A 12 -2.82 -20.13 -3.38
N LYS A 13 -3.38 -20.62 -2.28
CA LYS A 13 -4.79 -20.97 -2.18
C LYS A 13 -5.48 -19.86 -1.39
N ARG A 14 -6.39 -19.16 -2.05
CA ARG A 14 -7.17 -18.10 -1.38
C ARG A 14 -8.19 -18.73 -0.43
N PRO A 15 -8.34 -18.16 0.77
CA PRO A 15 -9.45 -18.51 1.63
C PRO A 15 -10.79 -18.05 1.01
N ASP A 16 -11.88 -18.64 1.45
CA ASP A 16 -13.21 -18.10 1.16
C ASP A 16 -13.43 -16.84 2.00
N THR A 17 -13.55 -15.69 1.35
CA THR A 17 -13.77 -14.39 2.00
C THR A 17 -15.24 -13.94 1.96
N THR A 18 -16.15 -14.77 1.41
CA THR A 18 -17.59 -14.50 1.37
C THR A 18 -18.18 -14.14 2.75
N PRO A 19 -17.75 -14.75 3.88
CA PRO A 19 -18.25 -14.37 5.21
C PRO A 19 -17.99 -12.91 5.60
N LEU A 20 -17.02 -12.24 4.98
CA LEU A 20 -16.80 -10.80 5.21
C LEU A 20 -17.95 -9.95 4.68
N ILE A 21 -18.64 -10.39 3.63
CA ILE A 21 -19.79 -9.67 3.06
C ILE A 21 -20.92 -9.64 4.08
N ASP A 22 -21.20 -10.77 4.71
CA ASP A 22 -22.24 -10.89 5.73
C ASP A 22 -21.88 -10.09 6.98
N LEU A 23 -20.62 -10.19 7.42
CA LEU A 23 -20.11 -9.41 8.55
C LEU A 23 -20.27 -7.89 8.31
N LEU A 24 -19.90 -7.41 7.13
CA LEU A 24 -20.04 -6.00 6.77
C LEU A 24 -21.52 -5.59 6.69
N ALA A 25 -22.39 -6.47 6.23
CA ALA A 25 -23.82 -6.19 6.18
C ALA A 25 -24.44 -6.08 7.59
N GLU A 26 -23.99 -6.90 8.54
CA GLU A 26 -24.52 -6.96 9.90
C GLU A 26 -23.90 -5.91 10.85
N GLN A 27 -22.56 -5.72 10.77
CA GLN A 27 -21.79 -4.94 11.75
C GLN A 27 -21.02 -3.77 11.12
N GLY A 28 -21.15 -3.53 9.81
CA GLY A 28 -20.38 -2.52 9.12
C GLY A 28 -20.55 -1.11 9.70
N ASP A 29 -21.73 -0.76 10.14
CA ASP A 29 -21.99 0.54 10.75
C ASP A 29 -21.21 0.74 12.07
N GLU A 30 -21.13 -0.28 12.90
CA GLU A 30 -20.37 -0.24 14.15
C GLU A 30 -18.87 -0.18 13.88
N ILE A 31 -18.36 -1.10 13.02
CA ILE A 31 -16.93 -1.21 12.67
C ILE A 31 -16.41 0.12 12.10
N PHE A 32 -17.10 0.68 11.11
CA PHE A 32 -16.60 1.86 10.40
C PHE A 32 -16.89 3.19 11.11
N ALA A 33 -17.82 3.23 12.05
CA ALA A 33 -18.04 4.42 12.87
C ALA A 33 -16.84 4.70 13.78
N ASP A 34 -16.22 3.67 14.33
CA ASP A 34 -15.20 3.77 15.39
C ASP A 34 -13.74 3.69 14.87
N CYS A 35 -13.50 3.35 13.60
CA CYS A 35 -12.15 3.28 13.08
C CYS A 35 -11.56 4.67 12.72
N ASP A 36 -10.24 4.85 12.82
CA ASP A 36 -9.54 6.07 12.40
C ASP A 36 -9.33 6.12 10.87
N SER A 37 -8.94 4.99 10.29
CA SER A 37 -8.73 4.80 8.86
C SER A 37 -8.91 3.34 8.47
N ILE A 38 -8.87 3.06 7.18
CA ILE A 38 -9.10 1.73 6.62
C ILE A 38 -7.88 1.32 5.81
N ALA A 39 -7.23 0.23 6.23
CA ALA A 39 -6.23 -0.47 5.42
C ALA A 39 -6.93 -1.59 4.63
N LEU A 40 -6.88 -1.53 3.32
CA LEU A 40 -7.66 -2.39 2.43
C LEU A 40 -6.76 -3.18 1.48
N GLU A 41 -6.88 -4.51 1.49
CA GLU A 41 -6.36 -5.37 0.43
C GLU A 41 -7.39 -5.43 -0.70
N LEU A 42 -6.98 -5.06 -1.92
CA LEU A 42 -7.89 -5.05 -3.08
C LEU A 42 -8.12 -6.44 -3.70
N ASP A 43 -7.39 -7.45 -3.25
CA ASP A 43 -7.56 -8.83 -3.73
C ASP A 43 -8.67 -9.61 -3.00
N LEU A 44 -9.61 -8.88 -2.39
CA LEU A 44 -10.83 -9.39 -1.78
C LEU A 44 -11.95 -9.50 -2.83
N GLU A 45 -13.09 -10.10 -2.44
CA GLU A 45 -14.28 -10.12 -3.26
C GLU A 45 -14.75 -8.69 -3.61
N LYS A 46 -15.15 -8.47 -4.88
CA LYS A 46 -15.59 -7.15 -5.37
C LYS A 46 -16.66 -6.52 -4.49
N GLU A 47 -17.59 -7.33 -3.99
CA GLU A 47 -18.67 -6.84 -3.13
C GLU A 47 -18.13 -6.38 -1.78
N THR A 48 -17.16 -7.07 -1.20
CA THR A 48 -16.47 -6.65 0.04
C THR A 48 -15.79 -5.29 -0.15
N VAL A 49 -15.02 -5.12 -1.22
CA VAL A 49 -14.37 -3.84 -1.54
C VAL A 49 -15.41 -2.73 -1.71
N LYS A 50 -16.48 -2.98 -2.48
CA LYS A 50 -17.55 -2.01 -2.71
C LYS A 50 -18.26 -1.60 -1.43
N GLN A 51 -18.58 -2.55 -0.54
CA GLN A 51 -19.21 -2.26 0.76
C GLN A 51 -18.27 -1.46 1.64
N THR A 52 -16.99 -1.83 1.71
CA THR A 52 -15.96 -1.07 2.45
C THR A 52 -15.90 0.38 2.00
N LEU A 53 -15.81 0.63 0.69
CA LEU A 53 -15.79 1.99 0.13
C LEU A 53 -17.10 2.77 0.41
N LYS A 54 -18.25 2.09 0.40
CA LYS A 54 -19.53 2.69 0.76
C LYS A 54 -19.55 3.14 2.24
N TYR A 55 -19.08 2.28 3.16
CA TYR A 55 -18.97 2.63 4.57
C TYR A 55 -17.92 3.72 4.83
N ALA A 56 -16.76 3.64 4.17
CA ALA A 56 -15.74 4.69 4.23
C ALA A 56 -16.33 6.06 3.89
N LYS A 57 -17.06 6.14 2.77
CA LYS A 57 -17.76 7.36 2.36
C LYS A 57 -18.82 7.80 3.38
N LYS A 58 -19.61 6.86 3.89
CA LYS A 58 -20.68 7.15 4.88
C LYS A 58 -20.12 7.77 6.16
N TYR A 59 -18.99 7.28 6.64
CA TYR A 59 -18.36 7.71 7.90
C TYR A 59 -17.19 8.67 7.72
N GLY A 60 -16.90 9.10 6.47
CA GLY A 60 -15.81 10.05 6.17
C GLY A 60 -14.43 9.50 6.49
N LYS A 61 -14.23 8.17 6.40
CA LYS A 61 -12.98 7.51 6.74
C LYS A 61 -12.03 7.46 5.54
N LYS A 62 -10.73 7.64 5.82
CA LYS A 62 -9.68 7.51 4.81
C LYS A 62 -9.44 6.05 4.48
N VAL A 63 -9.26 5.76 3.19
CA VAL A 63 -8.98 4.41 2.68
C VAL A 63 -7.58 4.39 2.07
N TYR A 64 -6.75 3.51 2.58
CA TYR A 64 -5.43 3.23 2.06
C TYR A 64 -5.40 1.79 1.56
N ALA A 65 -4.96 1.55 0.33
CA ALA A 65 -5.05 0.23 -0.26
C ALA A 65 -3.73 -0.27 -0.82
N VAL A 66 -3.57 -1.59 -0.76
CA VAL A 66 -2.52 -2.37 -1.40
C VAL A 66 -3.15 -3.44 -2.26
N VAL A 67 -2.38 -4.05 -3.13
CA VAL A 67 -2.84 -5.13 -3.99
C VAL A 67 -1.82 -6.27 -4.00
N SER A 68 -2.31 -7.50 -3.91
CA SER A 68 -1.53 -8.72 -4.16
C SER A 68 -1.79 -9.27 -5.56
N ASN A 69 -2.94 -8.92 -6.15
CA ASN A 69 -3.31 -9.31 -7.51
C ASN A 69 -4.08 -8.17 -8.20
N MET A 70 -3.57 -7.73 -9.32
CA MET A 70 -4.09 -6.57 -10.06
C MET A 70 -5.47 -6.77 -10.70
N SER A 71 -6.06 -7.98 -10.66
CA SER A 71 -7.32 -8.28 -11.38
C SER A 71 -8.43 -7.27 -11.05
N ILE A 72 -8.70 -7.05 -9.76
CA ILE A 72 -9.77 -6.12 -9.35
C ILE A 72 -9.40 -4.68 -9.63
N ALA A 73 -8.16 -4.28 -9.37
CA ALA A 73 -7.69 -2.92 -9.65
C ALA A 73 -7.80 -2.56 -11.14
N MET A 74 -7.47 -3.51 -12.03
CA MET A 74 -7.60 -3.33 -13.48
C MET A 74 -9.06 -3.32 -13.95
N GLU A 75 -9.89 -4.21 -13.39
CA GLU A 75 -11.30 -4.35 -13.76
C GLU A 75 -12.15 -3.21 -13.21
N ARG A 76 -11.81 -2.70 -12.03
CA ARG A 76 -12.57 -1.70 -11.27
C ARG A 76 -11.72 -0.49 -10.93
N ARG A 77 -11.23 0.19 -11.97
CA ARG A 77 -10.49 1.46 -11.82
C ARG A 77 -11.27 2.53 -11.06
N ASP A 78 -12.61 2.46 -11.08
CA ASP A 78 -13.48 3.33 -10.30
C ASP A 78 -13.31 3.15 -8.77
N PHE A 79 -12.82 2.00 -8.32
CA PHE A 79 -12.45 1.83 -6.90
C PHE A 79 -11.20 2.64 -6.56
N LEU A 80 -10.18 2.65 -7.42
CA LEU A 80 -8.95 3.41 -7.19
C LEU A 80 -9.22 4.92 -7.06
N GLN A 81 -10.23 5.43 -7.75
CA GLN A 81 -10.64 6.84 -7.67
C GLN A 81 -11.28 7.21 -6.32
N GLN A 82 -11.66 6.23 -5.51
CA GLN A 82 -12.27 6.39 -4.18
C GLN A 82 -11.29 6.08 -3.05
N ILE A 83 -10.04 5.72 -3.37
CA ILE A 83 -8.98 5.36 -2.42
C ILE A 83 -8.07 6.58 -2.23
N ASP A 84 -7.81 6.95 -0.97
CA ASP A 84 -7.01 8.12 -0.63
C ASP A 84 -5.51 7.92 -0.93
N CYS A 85 -5.01 6.69 -0.82
CA CYS A 85 -3.66 6.33 -1.23
C CYS A 85 -3.61 4.84 -1.63
N PHE A 86 -3.15 4.57 -2.85
CA PHE A 86 -2.94 3.23 -3.40
C PHE A 86 -1.45 2.92 -3.49
N VAL A 87 -1.02 1.80 -2.93
CA VAL A 87 0.38 1.36 -2.93
C VAL A 87 0.52 0.09 -3.78
N CYS A 88 1.49 0.07 -4.68
CA CYS A 88 1.84 -1.08 -5.50
C CYS A 88 3.33 -1.07 -5.87
N ASN A 89 3.82 -2.08 -6.57
CA ASN A 89 5.18 -2.11 -7.11
C ASN A 89 5.23 -1.63 -8.59
N GLN A 90 6.44 -1.55 -9.17
CA GLN A 90 6.63 -1.10 -10.57
C GLN A 90 5.88 -1.97 -11.58
N GLN A 91 5.91 -3.30 -11.42
CA GLN A 91 5.23 -4.23 -12.33
C GLN A 91 3.71 -4.08 -12.25
N GLU A 92 3.18 -3.96 -11.05
CA GLU A 92 1.74 -3.72 -10.82
C GLU A 92 1.30 -2.38 -11.39
N ALA A 93 2.10 -1.33 -11.23
CA ALA A 93 1.84 -0.04 -11.86
C ALA A 93 1.86 -0.14 -13.39
N GLY A 94 2.81 -0.89 -13.95
CA GLY A 94 2.88 -1.18 -15.38
C GLY A 94 1.62 -1.89 -15.89
N LEU A 95 1.15 -2.91 -15.18
CA LEU A 95 -0.11 -3.59 -15.51
C LEU A 95 -1.30 -2.63 -15.48
N LEU A 96 -1.38 -1.76 -14.47
CA LEU A 96 -2.49 -0.80 -14.34
C LEU A 96 -2.55 0.19 -15.49
N PHE A 97 -1.41 0.68 -15.96
CA PHE A 97 -1.34 1.69 -17.00
C PHE A 97 -0.99 1.13 -18.38
N SER A 98 -0.85 -0.21 -18.51
CA SER A 98 -0.53 -0.92 -19.75
C SER A 98 0.80 -0.47 -20.36
N ASP A 99 1.82 -0.36 -19.53
CA ASP A 99 3.17 0.09 -19.88
C ASP A 99 4.23 -0.74 -19.13
N ASP A 100 5.51 -0.62 -19.50
CA ASP A 100 6.64 -1.28 -18.85
C ASP A 100 7.49 -0.27 -18.09
N TYR A 101 7.47 -0.36 -16.77
CA TYR A 101 8.20 0.55 -15.88
C TYR A 101 9.45 -0.08 -15.24
N ASP A 102 9.75 -1.33 -15.49
CA ASP A 102 10.87 -2.05 -14.82
C ASP A 102 12.23 -1.39 -15.06
N HIS A 103 12.38 -0.74 -16.21
CA HIS A 103 13.61 -0.05 -16.61
C HIS A 103 13.73 1.39 -16.08
N LEU A 104 12.67 1.97 -15.55
CA LEU A 104 12.66 3.37 -15.15
C LEU A 104 13.47 3.62 -13.86
N GLU A 105 14.17 4.75 -13.85
CA GLU A 105 14.76 5.30 -12.63
C GLU A 105 13.74 6.15 -11.85
N PRO A 106 13.97 6.39 -10.54
CA PRO A 106 12.99 7.07 -9.69
C PRO A 106 12.52 8.43 -10.21
N GLU A 107 13.41 9.23 -10.77
CA GLU A 107 13.10 10.56 -11.30
C GLU A 107 12.18 10.49 -12.53
N GLU A 108 12.37 9.48 -13.37
CA GLU A 108 11.54 9.26 -14.55
C GLU A 108 10.20 8.66 -14.13
N MET A 109 10.22 7.66 -13.26
CA MET A 109 9.01 7.07 -12.70
C MET A 109 8.12 8.12 -12.01
N CYS A 110 8.71 9.06 -11.27
CA CYS A 110 7.98 10.15 -10.62
C CYS A 110 7.20 11.01 -11.63
N ARG A 111 7.84 11.37 -12.76
CA ARG A 111 7.20 12.16 -13.82
C ARG A 111 6.07 11.39 -14.52
N VAL A 112 6.32 10.13 -14.86
CA VAL A 112 5.33 9.26 -15.51
C VAL A 112 4.15 9.03 -14.59
N LEU A 113 4.40 8.70 -13.32
CA LEU A 113 3.37 8.45 -12.33
C LEU A 113 2.48 9.68 -12.11
N ALA A 114 3.07 10.88 -12.02
CA ALA A 114 2.30 12.14 -11.86
C ALA A 114 1.32 12.37 -13.02
N GLY A 115 1.73 12.11 -14.26
CA GLY A 115 0.86 12.18 -15.43
C GLY A 115 -0.26 11.15 -15.40
N ASN A 116 0.06 9.92 -15.01
CA ASN A 116 -0.88 8.81 -14.99
C ASN A 116 -1.95 8.96 -13.90
N VAL A 117 -1.58 9.31 -12.67
CA VAL A 117 -2.55 9.51 -11.58
C VAL A 117 -3.49 10.69 -11.88
N HIS A 118 -2.95 11.76 -12.47
CA HIS A 118 -3.77 12.90 -12.92
C HIS A 118 -4.80 12.47 -13.98
N SER A 119 -4.34 11.81 -15.04
CA SER A 119 -5.19 11.36 -16.15
C SER A 119 -6.23 10.33 -15.74
N ALA A 120 -5.88 9.42 -14.80
CA ALA A 120 -6.77 8.39 -14.28
C ALA A 120 -7.68 8.89 -13.16
N ASN A 121 -7.50 10.13 -12.69
CA ASN A 121 -8.20 10.70 -11.54
C ASN A 121 -8.03 9.83 -10.26
N ILE A 122 -6.83 9.27 -10.07
CA ILE A 122 -6.47 8.53 -8.84
C ILE A 122 -5.93 9.56 -7.84
N PRO A 123 -6.49 9.67 -6.62
CA PRO A 123 -6.12 10.73 -5.67
C PRO A 123 -4.64 10.72 -5.29
N CYS A 124 -4.09 9.55 -5.02
CA CYS A 124 -2.69 9.34 -4.65
C CYS A 124 -2.25 7.92 -4.98
N MET A 125 -1.02 7.78 -5.46
CA MET A 125 -0.40 6.49 -5.72
C MET A 125 1.05 6.50 -5.24
N VAL A 126 1.49 5.39 -4.67
CA VAL A 126 2.88 5.14 -4.27
C VAL A 126 3.34 3.88 -4.98
N VAL A 127 4.50 3.95 -5.63
CA VAL A 127 5.10 2.82 -6.34
C VAL A 127 6.43 2.47 -5.68
N THR A 128 6.52 1.26 -5.15
CA THR A 128 7.77 0.71 -4.61
C THR A 128 8.66 0.21 -5.73
N MET A 129 9.97 0.49 -5.65
CA MET A 129 10.97 0.21 -6.66
C MET A 129 12.14 -0.62 -6.10
N GLY A 130 11.87 -1.46 -5.12
CA GLY A 130 12.87 -2.31 -4.46
C GLY A 130 14.04 -1.51 -3.89
N SER A 131 15.26 -1.85 -4.29
CA SER A 131 16.48 -1.17 -3.83
C SER A 131 16.60 0.29 -4.27
N LYS A 132 15.79 0.74 -5.23
CA LYS A 132 15.72 2.15 -5.66
C LYS A 132 14.81 3.00 -4.74
N GLY A 133 14.06 2.40 -3.82
CA GLY A 133 13.17 3.08 -2.90
C GLY A 133 11.71 3.09 -3.35
N ALA A 134 11.06 4.23 -3.25
CA ALA A 134 9.67 4.42 -3.69
C ALA A 134 9.47 5.81 -4.28
N VAL A 135 8.52 5.93 -5.18
CA VAL A 135 8.03 7.20 -5.69
C VAL A 135 6.56 7.35 -5.36
N PHE A 136 6.12 8.58 -5.17
CA PHE A 136 4.70 8.86 -4.97
C PHE A 136 4.25 10.02 -5.87
N ALA A 137 2.98 10.01 -6.22
CA ALA A 137 2.34 11.12 -6.91
C ALA A 137 0.88 11.29 -6.47
N ARG A 138 0.41 12.53 -6.50
CA ARG A 138 -0.98 12.93 -6.25
C ARG A 138 -1.60 13.54 -7.50
N ALA A 139 -2.91 13.44 -7.61
CA ALA A 139 -3.65 14.05 -8.72
C ALA A 139 -3.48 15.57 -8.83
N ASN A 140 -3.08 16.26 -7.75
CA ASN A 140 -2.80 17.70 -7.73
C ASN A 140 -1.43 18.09 -8.31
N GLY A 141 -0.63 17.09 -8.78
CA GLY A 141 0.70 17.29 -9.34
C GLY A 141 1.85 17.18 -8.33
N GLU A 142 1.58 17.01 -7.04
CA GLU A 142 2.61 16.70 -6.05
C GLU A 142 3.24 15.35 -6.38
N CYS A 143 4.56 15.28 -6.44
CA CYS A 143 5.30 14.03 -6.57
C CYS A 143 6.62 14.08 -5.80
N GLY A 144 7.15 12.90 -5.44
CA GLY A 144 8.39 12.82 -4.70
C GLY A 144 8.98 11.42 -4.70
N ILE A 145 10.23 11.35 -4.24
CA ILE A 145 11.05 10.16 -4.19
C ILE A 145 11.48 9.92 -2.75
N VAL A 146 11.35 8.70 -2.29
CA VAL A 146 11.84 8.25 -0.98
C VAL A 146 12.87 7.16 -1.19
N PRO A 147 14.15 7.39 -0.85
CA PRO A 147 15.21 6.43 -1.10
C PRO A 147 15.06 5.18 -0.21
N ALA A 148 15.48 4.03 -0.74
CA ALA A 148 15.57 2.81 0.05
C ALA A 148 16.61 2.94 1.16
N LYS A 149 16.39 2.24 2.27
CA LYS A 149 17.39 2.09 3.33
C LYS A 149 18.42 1.03 2.91
N LYS A 150 19.69 1.37 3.03
CA LYS A 150 20.78 0.41 2.77
C LYS A 150 20.91 -0.54 3.96
N VAL A 151 20.66 -1.79 3.73
CA VAL A 151 20.69 -2.87 4.72
C VAL A 151 21.20 -4.16 4.09
N ASP A 152 21.63 -5.10 4.93
CA ASP A 152 21.99 -6.46 4.48
C ASP A 152 20.69 -7.27 4.34
N VAL A 153 20.34 -7.60 3.10
CA VAL A 153 19.10 -8.30 2.76
C VAL A 153 19.26 -9.81 2.99
N ILE A 154 18.36 -10.38 3.79
CA ILE A 154 18.26 -11.83 4.02
C ILE A 154 17.12 -12.41 3.17
N ASP A 155 15.92 -11.82 3.24
CA ASP A 155 14.74 -12.22 2.48
C ASP A 155 13.89 -10.98 2.15
N THR A 156 13.38 -10.87 0.94
CA THR A 156 12.54 -9.75 0.51
C THR A 156 11.04 -9.99 0.74
N THR A 157 10.66 -11.18 1.20
CA THR A 157 9.27 -11.54 1.49
C THR A 157 8.68 -10.62 2.56
N GLY A 158 7.50 -10.07 2.30
CA GLY A 158 6.82 -9.16 3.21
C GLY A 158 7.31 -7.70 3.19
N ALA A 159 8.33 -7.37 2.38
CA ALA A 159 8.82 -6.00 2.26
C ALA A 159 7.74 -5.01 1.80
N GLY A 160 6.93 -5.41 0.80
CA GLY A 160 5.82 -4.60 0.29
C GLY A 160 4.75 -4.37 1.34
N ASP A 161 4.35 -5.42 2.05
CA ASP A 161 3.35 -5.35 3.13
C ASP A 161 3.83 -4.47 4.28
N ALA A 162 5.11 -4.62 4.67
CA ALA A 162 5.71 -3.79 5.71
C ALA A 162 5.80 -2.31 5.27
N PHE A 163 6.17 -2.05 4.01
CA PHE A 163 6.17 -0.70 3.45
C PHE A 163 4.78 -0.09 3.49
N PHE A 164 3.77 -0.83 3.04
CA PHE A 164 2.38 -0.40 3.07
C PHE A 164 1.93 -0.12 4.51
N ALA A 165 2.14 -1.05 5.45
CA ALA A 165 1.77 -0.87 6.85
C ALA A 165 2.37 0.39 7.46
N GLY A 166 3.68 0.63 7.28
CA GLY A 166 4.36 1.82 7.77
C GLY A 166 3.83 3.11 7.15
N THR A 167 3.53 3.08 5.84
CA THR A 167 2.94 4.22 5.13
C THR A 167 1.53 4.54 5.66
N VAL A 168 0.69 3.52 5.85
CA VAL A 168 -0.67 3.67 6.41
C VAL A 168 -0.64 4.24 7.82
N ILE A 169 0.23 3.73 8.68
CA ILE A 169 0.40 4.24 10.04
C ILE A 169 0.77 5.73 10.00
N GLY A 170 1.78 6.10 9.20
CA GLY A 170 2.18 7.50 9.05
C GLY A 170 1.02 8.41 8.63
N LEU A 171 0.28 8.02 7.59
CA LEU A 171 -0.87 8.77 7.08
C LEU A 171 -2.01 8.87 8.12
N THR A 172 -2.30 7.79 8.84
CA THR A 172 -3.34 7.73 9.88
C THR A 172 -3.03 8.72 11.01
N TYR A 173 -1.75 8.84 11.38
CA TYR A 173 -1.30 9.77 12.42
C TYR A 173 -0.89 11.15 11.89
N GLY A 174 -1.37 11.52 10.70
CA GLY A 174 -1.28 12.88 10.17
C GLY A 174 0.10 13.29 9.66
N LYS A 175 1.01 12.35 9.38
CA LYS A 175 2.27 12.64 8.71
C LYS A 175 2.04 12.99 7.24
N THR A 176 2.95 13.76 6.67
CA THR A 176 2.96 13.99 5.22
C THR A 176 3.17 12.68 4.46
N LEU A 177 2.82 12.65 3.18
CA LEU A 177 3.01 11.45 2.36
C LEU A 177 4.49 11.03 2.30
N ALA A 178 5.40 11.98 2.16
CA ALA A 178 6.83 11.72 2.14
C ALA A 178 7.32 11.10 3.47
N GLU A 179 6.93 11.66 4.62
CA GLU A 179 7.25 11.12 5.94
C GLU A 179 6.64 9.73 6.15
N SER A 180 5.42 9.51 5.67
CA SER A 180 4.73 8.22 5.76
C SER A 180 5.45 7.15 4.94
N CYS A 181 5.84 7.46 3.71
CA CYS A 181 6.65 6.56 2.88
C CYS A 181 8.05 6.31 3.48
N GLU A 182 8.64 7.28 4.18
CA GLU A 182 9.89 7.09 4.92
C GLU A 182 9.71 6.11 6.09
N ILE A 183 8.59 6.16 6.81
CA ILE A 183 8.23 5.16 7.83
C ILE A 183 8.06 3.80 7.17
N GLY A 184 7.37 3.71 6.04
CA GLY A 184 7.22 2.50 5.25
C GLY A 184 8.57 1.90 4.82
N SER A 185 9.48 2.73 4.31
CA SER A 185 10.83 2.32 3.90
C SER A 185 11.66 1.76 5.07
N ARG A 186 11.55 2.37 6.26
CA ARG A 186 12.23 1.89 7.48
C ARG A 186 11.64 0.57 7.96
N LEU A 187 10.31 0.43 7.91
CA LEU A 187 9.66 -0.81 8.32
C LEU A 187 9.98 -1.96 7.37
N ALA A 188 9.94 -1.72 6.05
CA ALA A 188 10.37 -2.69 5.05
C ALA A 188 11.83 -3.13 5.28
N ALA A 189 12.74 -2.18 5.53
CA ALA A 189 14.13 -2.47 5.82
C ALA A 189 14.30 -3.36 7.06
N SER A 190 13.48 -3.17 8.10
CA SER A 190 13.53 -4.01 9.31
C SER A 190 13.09 -5.45 9.07
N VAL A 191 12.20 -5.67 8.11
CA VAL A 191 11.69 -7.00 7.76
C VAL A 191 12.69 -7.76 6.89
N ILE A 192 13.28 -7.12 5.88
CA ILE A 192 14.18 -7.82 4.95
C ILE A 192 15.55 -8.18 5.54
N CYS A 193 15.87 -7.70 6.74
CA CYS A 193 17.10 -8.03 7.48
C CYS A 193 16.99 -9.29 8.35
N ILE A 194 15.84 -9.96 8.36
CA ILE A 194 15.57 -11.13 9.20
C ILE A 194 14.91 -12.24 8.39
N THR A 195 14.77 -13.41 8.97
CA THR A 195 14.13 -14.57 8.33
C THR A 195 12.61 -14.59 8.49
N GLU A 196 12.09 -13.84 9.45
CA GLU A 196 10.66 -13.63 9.63
C GLU A 196 10.18 -12.53 8.68
N ASN A 197 8.99 -12.70 8.13
CA ASN A 197 8.37 -11.74 7.19
C ASN A 197 7.54 -10.65 7.88
N VAL A 198 7.78 -10.41 9.16
CA VAL A 198 7.12 -9.38 9.96
C VAL A 198 8.15 -8.58 10.76
N CYS A 199 7.84 -7.32 11.06
CA CYS A 199 8.71 -6.50 11.89
C CYS A 199 8.85 -7.11 13.30
N PRO A 200 10.07 -7.44 13.76
CA PRO A 200 10.27 -8.13 15.05
C PRO A 200 9.89 -7.24 16.23
N ARG A 201 9.96 -5.93 16.05
CA ARG A 201 9.64 -4.95 17.09
C ARG A 201 9.28 -3.61 16.49
N PHE A 202 8.00 -3.28 16.52
CA PHE A 202 7.55 -1.93 16.18
C PHE A 202 7.45 -1.06 17.44
N ARG A 203 8.24 0.01 17.50
CA ARG A 203 8.16 1.03 18.54
C ARG A 203 7.80 2.37 17.90
N PRO A 204 6.60 2.88 18.11
CA PRO A 204 6.11 4.09 17.44
C PRO A 204 7.07 5.28 17.53
N LEU A 205 7.62 5.55 18.71
CA LEU A 205 8.55 6.67 18.93
C LEU A 205 9.82 6.58 18.08
N GLU A 206 10.34 5.38 17.80
CA GLU A 206 11.51 5.18 16.93
C GLU A 206 11.21 5.58 15.47
N PHE A 207 9.92 5.61 15.10
CA PHE A 207 9.42 6.06 13.80
C PHE A 207 8.89 7.49 13.80
N GLY A 208 9.08 8.23 14.90
CA GLY A 208 8.59 9.60 15.05
C GLY A 208 7.07 9.72 15.19
N LEU A 209 6.45 8.65 15.69
CA LEU A 209 5.02 8.58 15.93
C LEU A 209 4.78 8.70 17.44
N ASP A 210 4.14 9.78 17.86
CA ASP A 210 3.68 9.97 19.25
C ASP A 210 2.29 9.34 19.39
N ILE A 211 2.29 8.02 19.50
CA ILE A 211 1.06 7.23 19.63
C ILE A 211 0.93 6.84 21.10
N PRO A 212 -0.22 7.08 21.74
CA PRO A 212 -0.48 6.58 23.10
C PRO A 212 -0.31 5.06 23.11
N VAL A 213 0.53 4.56 24.01
CA VAL A 213 0.60 3.11 24.27
C VAL A 213 -0.67 2.76 25.04
N VAL A 214 -1.54 1.99 24.42
CA VAL A 214 -2.67 1.36 25.11
C VAL A 214 -2.09 0.11 25.78
N ASP A 215 -2.06 0.11 27.13
CA ASP A 215 -1.64 -1.04 27.94
C ASP A 215 -2.65 -2.19 27.87
#